data_979cbf7491b77ed777351edd219905bb
#
_entry.id   979cbf7491b77ed777351edd219905bb
#
_cell.length_a   1.000
_cell.length_b   1.000
_cell.length_c   1.000
_cell.angle_alpha   90.00
_cell.angle_beta   90.00
_cell.angle_gamma   90.00
#
_symmetry.space_group_name_H-M   'P 1'
#
loop_
_entity.id
_entity.type
_entity.pdbx_description
1 polymer ?
#
loop_
_entity_poly.entity_id
_entity_poly.type
_entity_poly.pdbx_seq_one_letter_code
_entity_poly.pdbx_strand_id
1 'polypeptide(L)'
;MLNLSPIDLEELKTLHKKEKNKRRADRIKMILLLNKGFSQKEVSELLLLDEDTITTWKNKFQKRRDNATWLDDHYVPYFGKLSTVEMSRIRSYCINFKVSTKEEINNFITTNISVNYALSGLQKLLVRIGISHQKLHRLPGKADTAKQAIFAKKYYEHIDQLLEHEAVMFIDAVHPQHNSIPSKIWSPAGKQRWIQSNTGRERININGAYNPISQEVIVRQDTTINGISTIKLFEQITKYYSLTKSKIIVFSDNGRSNKCTLIKEWLAKQSFIKVIYLPPYSPNLNLIERLWKFMKKTVISTHFYPSFSEFKKGINSFFDSIDDYKSELRTFIGQKLQLFDEQSLASL
;
A
#
# COMPACT_ATOMS: atom_id res chain seq x y z
N MET A 1 -48.11 39.19 3.86
CA MET A 1 -46.76 39.74 4.15
C MET A 1 -46.24 39.10 5.44
N LEU A 2 -44.96 38.81 5.49
CA LEU A 2 -44.32 38.44 6.75
C LEU A 2 -43.94 39.76 7.46
N ASN A 3 -44.36 39.91 8.71
CA ASN A 3 -43.93 41.06 9.55
C ASN A 3 -42.90 40.57 10.56
N LEU A 4 -41.63 40.76 10.24
CA LEU A 4 -40.52 40.45 11.16
C LEU A 4 -40.34 41.60 12.16
N SER A 5 -40.05 41.25 13.42
CA SER A 5 -39.60 42.25 14.38
C SER A 5 -38.22 42.83 13.94
N PRO A 6 -37.86 44.06 14.39
CA PRO A 6 -36.54 44.62 14.12
C PRO A 6 -35.40 43.68 14.60
N ILE A 7 -35.60 42.97 15.70
CA ILE A 7 -34.67 41.99 16.28
C ILE A 7 -34.52 40.77 15.35
N ASP A 8 -35.61 40.15 14.94
CA ASP A 8 -35.57 39.01 14.00
C ASP A 8 -34.90 39.38 12.68
N LEU A 9 -35.12 40.60 12.18
CA LEU A 9 -34.52 41.06 10.92
C LEU A 9 -32.98 41.16 11.03
N GLU A 10 -32.48 41.68 12.14
CA GLU A 10 -31.00 41.82 12.35
C GLU A 10 -30.36 40.47 12.61
N GLU A 11 -31.03 39.62 13.38
CA GLU A 11 -30.54 38.23 13.60
C GLU A 11 -30.49 37.44 12.29
N LEU A 12 -31.51 37.49 11.43
CA LEU A 12 -31.50 36.81 10.15
C LEU A 12 -30.42 37.33 9.20
N LYS A 13 -30.17 38.66 9.17
CA LYS A 13 -29.10 39.25 8.40
C LYS A 13 -27.72 38.76 8.89
N THR A 14 -27.57 38.72 10.21
CA THR A 14 -26.32 38.23 10.84
C THR A 14 -26.11 36.74 10.55
N LEU A 15 -27.16 35.93 10.67
CA LEU A 15 -27.15 34.52 10.37
C LEU A 15 -26.79 34.27 8.89
N HIS A 16 -27.40 35.06 7.98
CA HIS A 16 -27.08 34.99 6.55
C HIS A 16 -25.61 35.27 6.24
N LYS A 17 -24.99 36.27 6.88
CA LYS A 17 -23.55 36.59 6.69
C LYS A 17 -22.62 35.44 7.13
N LYS A 18 -23.02 34.66 8.14
CA LYS A 18 -22.23 33.56 8.68
C LYS A 18 -22.52 32.22 7.99
N GLU A 19 -23.65 32.10 7.29
CA GLU A 19 -24.08 30.82 6.70
C GLU A 19 -23.25 30.46 5.46
N LYS A 20 -22.61 29.29 5.50
CA LYS A 20 -21.79 28.75 4.39
C LYS A 20 -22.56 27.80 3.48
N ASN A 21 -23.66 27.22 3.98
CA ASN A 21 -24.49 26.33 3.18
C ASN A 21 -25.40 27.14 2.27
N LYS A 22 -25.18 27.02 0.96
CA LYS A 22 -25.94 27.76 -0.05
C LYS A 22 -27.46 27.60 0.13
N ARG A 23 -27.97 26.39 0.34
CA ARG A 23 -29.39 26.13 0.51
C ARG A 23 -30.00 26.84 1.73
N ARG A 24 -29.26 26.85 2.85
CA ARG A 24 -29.68 27.54 4.08
C ARG A 24 -29.63 29.06 3.89
N ALA A 25 -28.59 29.55 3.23
CA ALA A 25 -28.47 30.97 2.89
C ALA A 25 -29.66 31.45 1.98
N ASP A 26 -30.03 30.64 0.98
CA ASP A 26 -31.14 30.97 0.10
C ASP A 26 -32.49 30.94 0.84
N ARG A 27 -32.71 30.06 1.83
CA ARG A 27 -33.88 30.07 2.73
C ARG A 27 -33.93 31.35 3.56
N ILE A 28 -32.82 31.83 4.08
CA ILE A 28 -32.78 33.09 4.82
C ILE A 28 -33.08 34.27 3.90
N LYS A 29 -32.51 34.33 2.69
CA LYS A 29 -32.80 35.35 1.69
C LYS A 29 -34.29 35.38 1.33
N MET A 30 -34.90 34.21 1.14
CA MET A 30 -36.33 34.06 0.84
C MET A 30 -37.16 34.75 1.93
N ILE A 31 -36.93 34.50 3.20
CA ILE A 31 -37.68 35.13 4.30
C ILE A 31 -37.47 36.66 4.31
N LEU A 32 -36.23 37.11 4.10
CA LEU A 32 -35.92 38.55 4.03
C LEU A 32 -36.61 39.25 2.86
N LEU A 33 -36.72 38.59 1.68
CA LEU A 33 -37.43 39.12 0.51
C LEU A 33 -38.95 39.17 0.73
N LEU A 34 -39.54 38.09 1.29
CA LEU A 34 -40.94 38.07 1.67
C LEU A 34 -41.31 39.17 2.68
N ASN A 35 -40.42 39.45 3.63
CA ASN A 35 -40.59 40.54 4.58
C ASN A 35 -40.51 41.95 3.94
N LYS A 36 -39.73 42.09 2.85
CA LYS A 36 -39.69 43.33 2.07
C LYS A 36 -40.96 43.57 1.21
N GLY A 37 -41.89 42.64 1.18
CA GLY A 37 -43.15 42.77 0.45
C GLY A 37 -43.18 42.06 -0.90
N PHE A 38 -42.10 41.37 -1.33
CA PHE A 38 -42.14 40.55 -2.53
C PHE A 38 -43.13 39.41 -2.41
N SER A 39 -43.88 39.13 -3.47
CA SER A 39 -44.76 37.96 -3.56
C SER A 39 -43.97 36.66 -3.61
N GLN A 40 -44.60 35.51 -3.31
CA GLN A 40 -43.97 34.21 -3.40
C GLN A 40 -43.47 33.90 -4.82
N LYS A 41 -44.22 34.31 -5.83
CA LYS A 41 -43.85 34.16 -7.24
C LYS A 41 -42.60 34.97 -7.58
N GLU A 42 -42.52 36.23 -7.19
CA GLU A 42 -41.35 37.07 -7.41
C GLU A 42 -40.12 36.51 -6.69
N VAL A 43 -40.28 36.01 -5.46
CA VAL A 43 -39.18 35.38 -4.71
C VAL A 43 -38.69 34.06 -5.37
N SER A 44 -39.67 33.30 -5.91
CA SER A 44 -39.38 32.07 -6.68
C SER A 44 -38.50 32.40 -7.91
N GLU A 45 -38.88 33.40 -8.69
CA GLU A 45 -38.14 33.85 -9.86
C GLU A 45 -36.77 34.42 -9.49
N LEU A 46 -36.66 35.23 -8.45
CA LEU A 46 -35.41 35.85 -7.99
C LEU A 46 -34.38 34.84 -7.47
N LEU A 47 -34.86 33.79 -6.80
CA LEU A 47 -33.99 32.79 -6.19
C LEU A 47 -33.83 31.53 -7.04
N LEU A 48 -34.55 31.43 -8.17
CA LEU A 48 -34.62 30.25 -9.04
C LEU A 48 -35.05 28.99 -8.25
N LEU A 49 -36.11 29.15 -7.45
CA LEU A 49 -36.70 28.08 -6.61
C LEU A 49 -38.17 27.88 -6.98
N ASP A 50 -38.70 26.69 -6.74
CA ASP A 50 -40.11 26.39 -6.94
C ASP A 50 -41.00 27.12 -5.90
N GLU A 51 -42.19 27.55 -6.30
CA GLU A 51 -43.17 28.21 -5.40
C GLU A 51 -43.58 27.31 -4.22
N ASP A 52 -43.66 26.00 -4.42
CA ASP A 52 -43.91 25.02 -3.36
C ASP A 52 -42.76 25.01 -2.30
N THR A 53 -41.56 25.17 -2.76
CA THR A 53 -40.39 25.32 -1.87
C THR A 53 -40.51 26.61 -1.04
N ILE A 54 -40.88 27.72 -1.65
CA ILE A 54 -41.11 28.99 -0.96
C ILE A 54 -42.20 28.84 0.10
N THR A 55 -43.35 28.26 -0.28
CA THR A 55 -44.47 27.99 0.63
C THR A 55 -44.07 27.11 1.81
N THR A 56 -43.37 26.03 1.54
CA THR A 56 -42.95 25.08 2.57
C THR A 56 -42.02 25.74 3.61
N TRP A 57 -41.03 26.48 3.16
CA TRP A 57 -40.06 27.12 4.07
C TRP A 57 -40.63 28.35 4.77
N LYS A 58 -41.53 29.09 4.14
CA LYS A 58 -42.32 30.14 4.79
C LYS A 58 -43.11 29.58 5.97
N ASN A 59 -43.83 28.47 5.75
CA ASN A 59 -44.62 27.82 6.79
C ASN A 59 -43.75 27.26 7.94
N LYS A 60 -42.57 26.68 7.62
CA LYS A 60 -41.62 26.25 8.62
C LYS A 60 -41.12 27.43 9.45
N PHE A 61 -40.78 28.53 8.81
CA PHE A 61 -40.31 29.74 9.48
C PHE A 61 -41.41 30.31 10.40
N GLN A 62 -42.67 30.35 9.98
CA GLN A 62 -43.76 30.84 10.81
C GLN A 62 -44.04 29.99 12.04
N LYS A 63 -43.76 28.68 11.96
CA LYS A 63 -43.88 27.71 13.07
C LYS A 63 -42.67 27.59 13.94
N ARG A 64 -41.60 28.37 13.69
CA ARG A 64 -40.33 28.27 14.42
C ARG A 64 -40.48 28.63 15.89
N ARG A 65 -39.68 27.99 16.72
CA ARG A 65 -39.52 28.36 18.11
C ARG A 65 -38.32 29.30 18.33
N ASP A 66 -37.33 29.25 17.43
CA ASP A 66 -36.15 30.08 17.42
C ASP A 66 -35.65 30.35 15.97
N ASN A 67 -34.73 31.27 15.78
CA ASN A 67 -34.26 31.72 14.48
C ASN A 67 -33.22 30.78 13.78
N ALA A 68 -32.84 29.66 14.39
CA ALA A 68 -31.82 28.73 13.85
C ALA A 68 -32.41 27.37 13.43
N THR A 69 -33.25 26.78 14.26
CA THR A 69 -33.74 25.39 14.07
C THR A 69 -34.65 25.19 12.86
N TRP A 70 -35.34 26.22 12.39
CA TRP A 70 -36.21 26.09 11.18
C TRP A 70 -35.41 25.84 9.88
N LEU A 71 -34.10 26.16 9.87
CA LEU A 71 -33.23 25.95 8.73
C LEU A 71 -32.78 24.50 8.56
N ASP A 72 -32.96 23.69 9.59
CA ASP A 72 -32.47 22.32 9.58
C ASP A 72 -33.36 21.45 8.67
N ASP A 73 -32.71 20.82 7.72
CA ASP A 73 -33.33 19.76 6.94
C ASP A 73 -33.25 18.50 7.83
N HIS A 74 -34.38 18.04 8.28
CA HIS A 74 -34.52 16.69 8.86
C HIS A 74 -34.45 15.62 7.75
N TYR A 75 -33.63 15.91 6.71
CA TYR A 75 -33.36 14.92 5.67
C TYR A 75 -32.52 13.78 6.26
N VAL A 76 -33.18 12.67 6.48
CA VAL A 76 -32.48 11.42 6.77
C VAL A 76 -32.03 10.83 5.44
N PRO A 77 -30.73 10.84 5.13
CA PRO A 77 -30.28 10.27 3.87
C PRO A 77 -30.67 8.79 3.82
N TYR A 78 -31.11 8.36 2.65
CA TYR A 78 -31.38 6.94 2.43
C TYR A 78 -30.08 6.14 2.55
N PHE A 79 -29.94 5.38 3.63
CA PHE A 79 -28.75 4.58 3.92
C PHE A 79 -28.69 3.24 3.15
N GLY A 80 -29.65 2.97 2.28
CA GLY A 80 -29.74 1.74 1.51
C GLY A 80 -30.70 0.72 2.11
N LYS A 81 -30.71 -0.49 1.55
CA LYS A 81 -31.66 -1.57 1.92
C LYS A 81 -31.29 -2.28 3.23
N LEU A 82 -30.13 -2.00 3.82
CA LEU A 82 -29.58 -2.71 4.97
C LEU A 82 -29.48 -1.81 6.20
N SER A 83 -29.79 -2.38 7.35
CA SER A 83 -29.55 -1.78 8.66
C SER A 83 -28.04 -1.78 9.00
N THR A 84 -27.66 -1.02 10.01
CA THR A 84 -26.27 -0.99 10.53
C THR A 84 -25.82 -2.36 11.05
N VAL A 85 -26.73 -3.12 11.65
CA VAL A 85 -26.45 -4.48 12.16
C VAL A 85 -26.16 -5.43 11.00
N GLU A 86 -26.96 -5.39 9.95
CA GLU A 86 -26.74 -6.22 8.75
C GLU A 86 -25.45 -5.87 8.03
N MET A 87 -25.13 -4.58 7.92
CA MET A 87 -23.84 -4.14 7.38
C MET A 87 -22.65 -4.65 8.20
N SER A 88 -22.76 -4.65 9.54
CA SER A 88 -21.75 -5.22 10.41
C SER A 88 -21.61 -6.74 10.24
N ARG A 89 -22.71 -7.48 10.03
CA ARG A 89 -22.68 -8.93 9.74
C ARG A 89 -21.95 -9.23 8.43
N ILE A 90 -22.20 -8.44 7.37
CA ILE A 90 -21.50 -8.59 6.08
C ILE A 90 -20.02 -8.30 6.25
N ARG A 91 -19.66 -7.25 7.00
CA ARG A 91 -18.27 -6.92 7.28
C ARG A 91 -17.56 -8.05 8.04
N SER A 92 -18.19 -8.59 9.09
CA SER A 92 -17.65 -9.72 9.83
C SER A 92 -17.50 -10.98 8.98
N TYR A 93 -18.44 -11.23 8.07
CA TYR A 93 -18.32 -12.32 7.10
C TYR A 93 -17.09 -12.17 6.21
N CYS A 94 -16.88 -10.98 5.62
CA CYS A 94 -15.72 -10.70 4.77
C CYS A 94 -14.38 -10.75 5.54
N ILE A 95 -14.37 -10.45 6.84
CA ILE A 95 -13.17 -10.53 7.69
C ILE A 95 -12.84 -11.98 8.07
N ASN A 96 -13.84 -12.73 8.50
CA ASN A 96 -13.64 -14.08 9.04
C ASN A 96 -13.48 -15.15 7.95
N PHE A 97 -14.02 -14.91 6.76
CA PHE A 97 -13.94 -15.83 5.63
C PHE A 97 -13.16 -15.19 4.49
N LYS A 98 -12.23 -15.90 3.89
CA LYS A 98 -11.38 -15.41 2.78
C LYS A 98 -12.18 -15.40 1.47
N VAL A 99 -13.21 -14.57 1.43
CA VAL A 99 -14.12 -14.45 0.28
C VAL A 99 -13.41 -13.81 -0.91
N SER A 100 -13.46 -14.46 -2.06
CA SER A 100 -12.72 -14.03 -3.25
C SER A 100 -13.56 -13.32 -4.29
N THR A 101 -14.88 -13.55 -4.31
CA THR A 101 -15.78 -13.01 -5.33
C THR A 101 -16.95 -12.22 -4.72
N LYS A 102 -17.49 -11.30 -5.51
CA LYS A 102 -18.71 -10.54 -5.10
C LYS A 102 -19.95 -11.44 -5.07
N GLU A 103 -19.95 -12.46 -5.90
CA GLU A 103 -21.02 -13.46 -5.98
C GLU A 103 -21.15 -14.21 -4.66
N GLU A 104 -20.04 -14.63 -4.04
CA GLU A 104 -20.05 -15.27 -2.72
C GLU A 104 -20.64 -14.35 -1.65
N ILE A 105 -20.26 -13.07 -1.66
CA ILE A 105 -20.82 -12.09 -0.71
C ILE A 105 -22.31 -11.89 -0.96
N ASN A 106 -22.73 -11.79 -2.23
CA ASN A 106 -24.15 -11.62 -2.57
C ASN A 106 -24.98 -12.83 -2.17
N ASN A 107 -24.46 -14.03 -2.36
CA ASN A 107 -25.10 -15.27 -1.91
C ASN A 107 -25.27 -15.28 -0.38
N PHE A 108 -24.24 -14.89 0.38
CA PHE A 108 -24.35 -14.73 1.83
C PHE A 108 -25.44 -13.73 2.22
N ILE A 109 -25.51 -12.58 1.55
CA ILE A 109 -26.52 -11.53 1.81
C ILE A 109 -27.92 -12.08 1.49
N THR A 110 -28.09 -12.72 0.34
CA THR A 110 -29.39 -13.25 -0.09
C THR A 110 -29.88 -14.33 0.86
N THR A 111 -28.99 -15.25 1.29
CA THR A 111 -29.36 -16.36 2.17
C THR A 111 -29.63 -15.93 3.61
N ASN A 112 -28.86 -14.96 4.14
CA ASN A 112 -28.92 -14.64 5.58
C ASN A 112 -29.66 -13.33 5.89
N ILE A 113 -29.92 -12.48 4.88
CA ILE A 113 -30.52 -11.15 5.05
C ILE A 113 -31.73 -10.99 4.11
N SER A 114 -31.93 -11.91 3.16
CA SER A 114 -33.03 -11.89 2.18
C SER A 114 -33.04 -10.65 1.28
N VAL A 115 -31.87 -10.05 1.03
CA VAL A 115 -31.69 -8.90 0.12
C VAL A 115 -30.77 -9.31 -1.02
N ASN A 116 -31.15 -9.02 -2.25
CA ASN A 116 -30.31 -9.26 -3.43
C ASN A 116 -29.80 -7.94 -4.00
N TYR A 117 -28.52 -7.91 -4.36
CA TYR A 117 -27.85 -6.78 -4.99
C TYR A 117 -27.39 -7.13 -6.42
N ALA A 118 -27.53 -6.18 -7.34
CA ALA A 118 -26.70 -6.21 -8.54
C ALA A 118 -25.22 -5.99 -8.15
N LEU A 119 -24.27 -6.64 -8.84
CA LEU A 119 -22.84 -6.61 -8.49
C LEU A 119 -22.25 -5.19 -8.41
N SER A 120 -22.78 -4.24 -9.22
CA SER A 120 -22.39 -2.83 -9.16
C SER A 120 -22.89 -2.15 -7.88
N GLY A 121 -24.12 -2.46 -7.45
CA GLY A 121 -24.70 -1.97 -6.19
C GLY A 121 -23.96 -2.55 -4.98
N LEU A 122 -23.64 -3.84 -5.03
CA LEU A 122 -22.83 -4.52 -4.01
C LEU A 122 -21.44 -3.88 -3.88
N GLN A 123 -20.78 -3.55 -5.00
CA GLN A 123 -19.49 -2.85 -4.98
C GLN A 123 -19.57 -1.52 -4.21
N LYS A 124 -20.62 -0.72 -4.46
CA LYS A 124 -20.84 0.55 -3.75
C LYS A 124 -21.10 0.32 -2.25
N LEU A 125 -21.85 -0.72 -1.90
CA LEU A 125 -22.06 -1.12 -0.51
C LEU A 125 -20.76 -1.49 0.18
N LEU A 126 -19.96 -2.38 -0.43
CA LEU A 126 -18.68 -2.83 0.13
C LEU A 126 -17.73 -1.67 0.41
N VAL A 127 -17.57 -0.74 -0.54
CA VAL A 127 -16.77 0.49 -0.34
C VAL A 127 -17.30 1.31 0.85
N ARG A 128 -18.63 1.49 0.95
CA ARG A 128 -19.27 2.25 2.03
C ARG A 128 -19.03 1.64 3.41
N ILE A 129 -18.99 0.30 3.53
CA ILE A 129 -18.71 -0.40 4.79
C ILE A 129 -17.21 -0.65 5.03
N GLY A 130 -16.33 -0.04 4.20
CA GLY A 130 -14.89 -0.12 4.35
C GLY A 130 -14.27 -1.46 3.93
N ILE A 131 -14.91 -2.18 3.01
CA ILE A 131 -14.39 -3.44 2.42
C ILE A 131 -13.87 -3.15 1.01
N SER A 132 -12.64 -3.57 0.74
CA SER A 132 -12.01 -3.47 -0.57
C SER A 132 -11.45 -4.83 -1.00
N HIS A 133 -11.40 -5.05 -2.32
CA HIS A 133 -10.76 -6.24 -2.87
C HIS A 133 -9.25 -6.09 -2.81
N GLN A 134 -8.59 -6.90 -1.99
CA GLN A 134 -7.16 -6.83 -1.72
C GLN A 134 -6.46 -8.12 -2.12
N LYS A 135 -5.19 -7.99 -2.51
CA LYS A 135 -4.33 -9.15 -2.76
C LYS A 135 -3.85 -9.71 -1.43
N LEU A 136 -4.02 -11.01 -1.22
CA LEU A 136 -3.45 -11.69 -0.07
C LEU A 136 -1.91 -11.67 -0.14
N HIS A 137 -1.29 -11.32 0.96
CA HIS A 137 0.15 -11.41 1.13
C HIS A 137 0.53 -12.80 1.66
N ARG A 138 1.66 -13.34 1.16
CA ARG A 138 2.19 -14.60 1.67
C ARG A 138 2.92 -14.36 2.99
N LEU A 139 2.54 -15.09 4.01
CA LEU A 139 3.24 -15.16 5.29
C LEU A 139 3.83 -16.56 5.42
N PRO A 140 5.15 -16.70 5.70
CA PRO A 140 5.70 -18.03 5.98
C PRO A 140 5.07 -18.62 7.25
N GLY A 141 4.38 -19.74 7.12
CA GLY A 141 3.61 -20.35 8.22
C GLY A 141 4.45 -20.82 9.43
N LYS A 142 5.77 -20.83 9.28
CA LYS A 142 6.75 -21.14 10.34
C LYS A 142 7.52 -19.90 10.84
N ALA A 143 7.08 -18.69 10.45
CA ALA A 143 7.72 -17.46 10.92
C ALA A 143 7.46 -17.25 12.42
N ASP A 144 8.52 -16.93 13.16
CA ASP A 144 8.48 -16.64 14.59
C ASP A 144 8.64 -15.13 14.78
N THR A 145 7.54 -14.44 15.07
CA THR A 145 7.50 -12.98 15.20
C THR A 145 8.32 -12.48 16.40
N ALA A 146 8.37 -13.25 17.49
CA ALA A 146 9.17 -12.87 18.65
C ALA A 146 10.66 -12.90 18.30
N LYS A 147 11.13 -13.92 17.60
CA LYS A 147 12.51 -13.97 17.11
C LYS A 147 12.79 -12.88 16.08
N GLN A 148 11.83 -12.53 15.23
CA GLN A 148 11.98 -11.43 14.28
C GLN A 148 12.12 -10.08 15.00
N ALA A 149 11.31 -9.82 16.04
CA ALA A 149 11.39 -8.59 16.84
C ALA A 149 12.74 -8.46 17.56
N ILE A 150 13.21 -9.57 18.19
CA ILE A 150 14.52 -9.61 18.85
C ILE A 150 15.65 -9.34 17.82
N PHE A 151 15.57 -9.95 16.65
CA PHE A 151 16.55 -9.73 15.59
C PHE A 151 16.54 -8.28 15.11
N ALA A 152 15.36 -7.72 14.87
CA ALA A 152 15.22 -6.34 14.42
C ALA A 152 15.84 -5.35 15.43
N LYS A 153 15.59 -5.56 16.74
CA LYS A 153 16.21 -4.75 17.78
C LYS A 153 17.74 -4.81 17.68
N LYS A 154 18.33 -6.02 17.60
CA LYS A 154 19.77 -6.20 17.44
C LYS A 154 20.32 -5.58 16.15
N TYR A 155 19.56 -5.67 15.06
CA TYR A 155 19.95 -5.05 13.79
C TYR A 155 20.04 -3.53 13.94
N TYR A 156 19.03 -2.88 14.52
CA TYR A 156 19.07 -1.42 14.73
C TYR A 156 20.18 -1.01 15.69
N GLU A 157 20.39 -1.77 16.78
CA GLU A 157 21.53 -1.54 17.68
C GLU A 157 22.87 -1.61 16.93
N HIS A 158 23.04 -2.55 16.01
CA HIS A 158 24.24 -2.64 15.17
C HIS A 158 24.36 -1.46 14.19
N ILE A 159 23.25 -1.00 13.62
CA ILE A 159 23.27 0.16 12.71
C ILE A 159 23.59 1.45 13.47
N ASP A 160 23.01 1.65 14.65
CA ASP A 160 23.22 2.85 15.47
C ASP A 160 24.67 2.92 16.03
N GLN A 161 25.29 1.77 16.26
CA GLN A 161 26.65 1.65 16.76
C GLN A 161 27.71 1.44 15.67
N LEU A 162 27.29 1.46 14.40
CA LEU A 162 28.20 1.20 13.28
C LEU A 162 29.26 2.28 13.18
N LEU A 163 30.52 1.87 13.23
CA LEU A 163 31.64 2.78 13.09
C LEU A 163 31.89 3.13 11.61
N GLU A 164 32.48 4.28 11.35
CA GLU A 164 32.76 4.74 9.99
C GLU A 164 33.61 3.74 9.18
N HIS A 165 34.52 3.04 9.85
CA HIS A 165 35.36 2.01 9.25
C HIS A 165 34.72 0.60 9.22
N GLU A 166 33.44 0.46 9.54
CA GLU A 166 32.69 -0.78 9.39
C GLU A 166 31.64 -0.63 8.26
N ALA A 167 31.19 -1.75 7.72
CA ALA A 167 30.11 -1.78 6.76
C ALA A 167 29.12 -2.92 7.06
N VAL A 168 27.90 -2.76 6.60
CA VAL A 168 26.83 -3.76 6.73
C VAL A 168 26.41 -4.23 5.35
N MET A 169 26.31 -5.54 5.16
CA MET A 169 25.86 -6.14 3.92
C MET A 169 24.76 -7.18 4.19
N PHE A 170 23.75 -7.21 3.33
CA PHE A 170 22.79 -8.31 3.25
C PHE A 170 23.15 -9.17 2.05
N ILE A 171 23.22 -10.49 2.24
CA ILE A 171 23.52 -11.42 1.14
C ILE A 171 22.35 -12.37 0.87
N ASP A 172 22.18 -12.70 -0.40
CA ASP A 172 21.25 -13.71 -0.87
C ASP A 172 21.54 -14.06 -2.33
N ALA A 173 20.94 -15.15 -2.81
CA ALA A 173 21.00 -15.55 -4.19
C ALA A 173 19.65 -15.41 -4.88
N VAL A 174 19.67 -15.04 -6.17
CA VAL A 174 18.49 -14.97 -7.02
C VAL A 174 18.68 -15.76 -8.30
N HIS A 175 17.59 -16.35 -8.80
CA HIS A 175 17.60 -17.20 -9.99
C HIS A 175 16.59 -16.68 -11.02
N PRO A 176 16.84 -15.51 -11.66
CA PRO A 176 15.94 -15.01 -12.71
C PRO A 176 15.91 -15.97 -13.89
N GLN A 177 14.68 -16.32 -14.28
CA GLN A 177 14.42 -17.20 -15.42
C GLN A 177 14.26 -16.37 -16.68
N HIS A 178 14.71 -16.91 -17.81
CA HIS A 178 14.52 -16.32 -19.14
C HIS A 178 13.05 -16.41 -19.54
N ASN A 179 12.26 -15.55 -18.94
CA ASN A 179 10.84 -15.42 -19.26
C ASN A 179 10.36 -14.00 -18.88
N SER A 180 9.38 -13.49 -19.60
CA SER A 180 8.75 -12.23 -19.26
C SER A 180 7.82 -12.38 -18.05
N ILE A 181 7.75 -11.37 -17.22
CA ILE A 181 6.81 -11.30 -16.09
C ILE A 181 5.74 -10.26 -16.43
N PRO A 182 4.48 -10.68 -16.71
CA PRO A 182 3.41 -9.74 -16.97
C PRO A 182 3.19 -8.81 -15.78
N SER A 183 3.09 -7.52 -16.04
CA SER A 183 2.86 -6.49 -15.02
C SER A 183 1.81 -5.50 -15.51
N LYS A 184 1.29 -4.67 -14.61
CA LYS A 184 0.35 -3.62 -14.95
C LYS A 184 1.06 -2.52 -15.74
N ILE A 185 0.47 -2.11 -16.85
CA ILE A 185 0.92 -1.01 -17.69
C ILE A 185 -0.20 0.01 -17.89
N TRP A 186 0.15 1.24 -18.20
CA TRP A 186 -0.82 2.23 -18.65
C TRP A 186 -1.13 1.98 -20.13
N SER A 187 -2.41 1.80 -20.45
CA SER A 187 -2.90 1.60 -21.83
C SER A 187 -4.33 2.12 -21.96
N PRO A 188 -4.82 2.38 -23.18
CA PRO A 188 -6.21 2.77 -23.39
C PRO A 188 -7.18 1.76 -22.78
N ALA A 189 -8.21 2.26 -22.10
CA ALA A 189 -9.23 1.42 -21.46
C ALA A 189 -9.91 0.48 -22.47
N GLY A 190 -10.19 -0.75 -22.02
CA GLY A 190 -10.85 -1.76 -22.85
C GLY A 190 -9.97 -2.46 -23.90
N LYS A 191 -8.69 -2.07 -24.05
CA LYS A 191 -7.77 -2.73 -24.96
C LYS A 191 -6.85 -3.69 -24.21
N GLN A 192 -6.93 -4.98 -24.58
CA GLN A 192 -5.98 -5.98 -24.08
C GLN A 192 -4.59 -5.73 -24.68
N ARG A 193 -3.56 -5.95 -23.86
CA ARG A 193 -2.15 -5.88 -24.26
C ARG A 193 -1.48 -7.21 -23.97
N TRP A 194 -0.60 -7.59 -24.84
CA TRP A 194 0.10 -8.87 -24.79
C TRP A 194 1.60 -8.64 -24.75
N ILE A 195 2.31 -9.51 -24.06
CA ILE A 195 3.76 -9.62 -24.09
C ILE A 195 4.13 -11.04 -24.49
N GLN A 196 5.13 -11.18 -25.33
CA GLN A 196 5.70 -12.49 -25.67
C GLN A 196 6.34 -13.11 -24.44
N SER A 197 6.36 -14.44 -24.38
CA SER A 197 6.96 -15.20 -23.30
C SER A 197 7.86 -16.31 -23.85
N ASN A 198 8.90 -16.63 -23.11
CA ASN A 198 9.77 -17.77 -23.36
C ASN A 198 9.35 -18.97 -22.50
N THR A 199 10.04 -20.10 -22.64
CA THR A 199 9.74 -21.32 -21.87
C THR A 199 10.16 -21.24 -20.39
N GLY A 200 11.04 -20.30 -20.02
CA GLY A 200 11.56 -20.13 -18.67
C GLY A 200 12.49 -21.24 -18.19
N ARG A 201 12.98 -22.11 -19.09
CA ARG A 201 13.89 -23.22 -18.72
C ARG A 201 15.29 -22.74 -18.38
N GLU A 202 15.79 -21.75 -19.09
CA GLU A 202 17.10 -21.15 -18.83
C GLU A 202 17.01 -20.12 -17.72
N ARG A 203 18.03 -20.09 -16.86
CA ARG A 203 18.13 -19.15 -15.74
C ARG A 203 19.56 -18.69 -15.51
N ILE A 204 19.70 -17.52 -14.89
CA ILE A 204 20.98 -17.03 -14.38
C ILE A 204 20.99 -17.25 -12.87
N ASN A 205 22.10 -17.73 -12.33
CA ASN A 205 22.30 -17.80 -10.89
C ASN A 205 23.16 -16.63 -10.46
N ILE A 206 22.60 -15.73 -9.67
CA ILE A 206 23.27 -14.53 -9.19
C ILE A 206 23.40 -14.62 -7.67
N ASN A 207 24.60 -14.56 -7.16
CA ASN A 207 24.88 -14.38 -5.75
C ASN A 207 25.23 -12.92 -5.50
N GLY A 208 24.64 -12.28 -4.50
CA GLY A 208 24.79 -10.85 -4.31
C GLY A 208 24.87 -10.41 -2.87
N ALA A 209 25.38 -9.20 -2.70
CA ALA A 209 25.47 -8.47 -1.45
C ALA A 209 24.99 -7.04 -1.66
N TYR A 210 24.25 -6.51 -0.70
CA TYR A 210 23.67 -5.16 -0.72
C TYR A 210 23.93 -4.43 0.59
N ASN A 211 24.49 -3.23 0.50
CA ASN A 211 24.67 -2.32 1.63
C ASN A 211 23.47 -1.36 1.71
N PRO A 212 22.62 -1.43 2.75
CA PRO A 212 21.45 -0.58 2.87
C PRO A 212 21.75 0.88 3.23
N ILE A 213 22.99 1.20 3.61
CA ILE A 213 23.42 2.54 4.01
C ILE A 213 23.98 3.29 2.81
N SER A 214 24.95 2.71 2.12
CA SER A 214 25.62 3.31 0.95
C SER A 214 24.93 2.99 -0.38
N GLN A 215 23.99 2.03 -0.40
CA GLN A 215 23.34 1.46 -1.59
C GLN A 215 24.30 0.75 -2.54
N GLU A 216 25.47 0.37 -2.05
CA GLU A 216 26.44 -0.42 -2.82
C GLU A 216 25.93 -1.84 -3.05
N VAL A 217 26.16 -2.34 -4.24
CA VAL A 217 25.75 -3.67 -4.68
C VAL A 217 26.96 -4.41 -5.23
N ILE A 218 27.21 -5.61 -4.72
CA ILE A 218 28.24 -6.51 -5.22
C ILE A 218 27.55 -7.77 -5.68
N VAL A 219 27.70 -8.13 -6.95
CA VAL A 219 27.09 -9.34 -7.52
C VAL A 219 28.11 -10.19 -8.25
N ARG A 220 27.82 -11.48 -8.31
CA ARG A 220 28.54 -12.44 -9.12
C ARG A 220 27.59 -13.46 -9.72
N GLN A 221 27.91 -13.92 -10.91
CA GLN A 221 27.21 -15.00 -11.55
C GLN A 221 27.99 -16.30 -11.40
N ASP A 222 27.30 -17.35 -10.98
CA ASP A 222 27.86 -18.66 -10.80
C ASP A 222 27.04 -19.71 -11.55
N THR A 223 27.67 -20.79 -12.00
CA THR A 223 26.93 -21.93 -12.60
C THR A 223 26.00 -22.59 -11.58
N THR A 224 26.44 -22.62 -10.31
CA THR A 224 25.67 -23.14 -9.18
C THR A 224 25.89 -22.30 -7.94
N ILE A 225 24.85 -22.13 -7.13
CA ILE A 225 24.93 -21.48 -5.83
C ILE A 225 25.22 -22.56 -4.77
N ASN A 226 26.38 -22.48 -4.15
CA ASN A 226 26.84 -23.41 -3.10
C ASN A 226 27.83 -22.70 -2.16
N GLY A 227 28.40 -23.45 -1.19
CA GLY A 227 29.38 -22.90 -0.25
C GLY A 227 30.60 -22.27 -0.92
N ILE A 228 31.08 -22.83 -2.02
CA ILE A 228 32.20 -22.28 -2.77
C ILE A 228 31.86 -20.94 -3.40
N SER A 229 30.71 -20.85 -4.04
CA SER A 229 30.25 -19.59 -4.64
C SER A 229 30.00 -18.50 -3.58
N THR A 230 29.52 -18.89 -2.37
CA THR A 230 29.36 -17.97 -1.25
C THR A 230 30.69 -17.47 -0.72
N ILE A 231 31.71 -18.33 -0.60
CA ILE A 231 33.08 -17.93 -0.22
C ILE A 231 33.64 -16.95 -1.24
N LYS A 232 33.49 -17.23 -2.53
CA LYS A 232 33.92 -16.31 -3.58
C LYS A 232 33.24 -14.95 -3.53
N LEU A 233 31.97 -14.91 -3.08
CA LEU A 233 31.29 -13.64 -2.82
C LEU A 233 31.91 -12.91 -1.64
N PHE A 234 32.22 -13.61 -0.54
CA PHE A 234 32.89 -13.01 0.61
C PHE A 234 34.29 -12.48 0.23
N GLU A 235 35.05 -13.20 -0.57
CA GLU A 235 36.36 -12.73 -1.09
C GLU A 235 36.19 -11.46 -1.93
N GLN A 236 35.15 -11.39 -2.77
CA GLN A 236 34.86 -10.21 -3.56
C GLN A 236 34.46 -9.02 -2.66
N ILE A 237 33.62 -9.21 -1.64
CA ILE A 237 33.26 -8.20 -0.64
C ILE A 237 34.53 -7.73 0.11
N THR A 238 35.37 -8.66 0.56
CA THR A 238 36.62 -8.34 1.24
C THR A 238 37.53 -7.50 0.36
N LYS A 239 37.74 -7.90 -0.90
CA LYS A 239 38.55 -7.14 -1.87
C LYS A 239 37.99 -5.73 -2.09
N TYR A 240 36.67 -5.58 -2.22
CA TYR A 240 36.00 -4.28 -2.45
C TYR A 240 36.26 -3.30 -1.29
N TYR A 241 36.15 -3.79 -0.05
CA TYR A 241 36.22 -2.95 1.14
C TYR A 241 37.62 -2.94 1.81
N SER A 242 38.59 -3.71 1.34
CA SER A 242 39.90 -3.90 2.01
C SER A 242 40.69 -2.62 2.30
N LEU A 243 40.50 -1.58 1.47
CA LEU A 243 41.17 -0.29 1.62
C LEU A 243 40.36 0.75 2.43
N THR A 244 39.08 0.52 2.62
CA THR A 244 38.17 1.55 3.18
C THR A 244 37.52 1.12 4.50
N LYS A 245 37.44 -0.17 4.76
CA LYS A 245 36.81 -0.73 5.94
C LYS A 245 37.72 -1.71 6.67
N SER A 246 37.54 -1.82 7.98
CA SER A 246 38.24 -2.77 8.83
C SER A 246 37.40 -3.99 9.16
N LYS A 247 36.09 -3.91 9.01
CA LYS A 247 35.17 -5.00 9.34
C LYS A 247 33.86 -4.89 8.58
N ILE A 248 33.34 -6.03 8.12
CA ILE A 248 32.06 -6.16 7.43
C ILE A 248 31.13 -7.06 8.25
N ILE A 249 29.97 -6.53 8.58
CA ILE A 249 28.89 -7.31 9.21
C ILE A 249 27.97 -7.79 8.09
N VAL A 250 27.88 -9.09 7.89
CA VAL A 250 27.07 -9.71 6.83
C VAL A 250 25.84 -10.36 7.44
N PHE A 251 24.67 -9.91 7.03
CA PHE A 251 23.38 -10.55 7.33
C PHE A 251 23.05 -11.56 6.23
N SER A 252 22.79 -12.81 6.62
CA SER A 252 22.52 -13.91 5.71
C SER A 252 21.35 -14.75 6.19
N ASP A 253 20.61 -15.34 5.27
CA ASP A 253 19.63 -16.36 5.62
C ASP A 253 20.31 -17.65 6.16
N ASN A 254 19.47 -18.60 6.61
CA ASN A 254 19.94 -19.87 7.13
C ASN A 254 20.08 -20.96 6.04
N GLY A 255 20.19 -20.59 4.77
CA GLY A 255 20.35 -21.52 3.67
C GLY A 255 21.52 -22.47 3.83
N ARG A 256 21.41 -23.69 3.34
CA ARG A 256 22.49 -24.70 3.43
C ARG A 256 23.78 -24.20 2.78
N SER A 257 23.68 -23.46 1.69
CA SER A 257 24.82 -22.82 1.00
C SER A 257 25.56 -21.82 1.88
N ASN A 258 24.87 -21.21 2.86
CA ASN A 258 25.41 -20.15 3.71
C ASN A 258 25.86 -20.65 5.10
N LYS A 259 25.54 -21.91 5.46
CA LYS A 259 25.84 -22.50 6.78
C LYS A 259 26.64 -23.81 6.74
N CYS A 260 27.15 -24.23 5.60
CA CYS A 260 27.90 -25.47 5.49
C CYS A 260 29.23 -25.40 6.23
N THR A 261 29.82 -26.56 6.52
CA THR A 261 31.11 -26.70 7.21
C THR A 261 32.20 -25.90 6.53
N LEU A 262 32.26 -25.96 5.21
CA LEU A 262 33.26 -25.23 4.40
C LEU A 262 33.26 -23.71 4.67
N ILE A 263 32.07 -23.11 4.80
CA ILE A 263 31.95 -21.68 5.13
C ILE A 263 32.36 -21.41 6.56
N LYS A 264 31.99 -22.26 7.52
CA LYS A 264 32.40 -22.08 8.92
C LYS A 264 33.91 -22.12 9.06
N GLU A 265 34.58 -23.10 8.42
CA GLU A 265 36.01 -23.24 8.42
C GLU A 265 36.71 -22.04 7.74
N TRP A 266 36.14 -21.53 6.65
CA TRP A 266 36.64 -20.34 6.00
C TRP A 266 36.49 -19.10 6.88
N LEU A 267 35.31 -18.87 7.47
CA LEU A 267 35.02 -17.73 8.36
C LEU A 267 35.88 -17.76 9.62
N ALA A 268 36.21 -18.94 10.16
CA ALA A 268 37.10 -19.08 11.33
C ALA A 268 38.51 -18.52 11.08
N LYS A 269 38.91 -18.43 9.81
CA LYS A 269 40.21 -17.87 9.40
C LYS A 269 40.15 -16.38 9.05
N GLN A 270 38.95 -15.78 9.10
CA GLN A 270 38.74 -14.39 8.71
C GLN A 270 38.39 -13.52 9.93
N SER A 271 39.13 -12.42 10.09
CA SER A 271 38.78 -11.38 11.10
C SER A 271 37.94 -10.26 10.50
N PHE A 272 37.94 -10.11 9.18
CA PHE A 272 37.33 -9.00 8.45
C PHE A 272 35.82 -9.14 8.28
N ILE A 273 35.29 -10.36 8.16
CA ILE A 273 33.86 -10.64 7.95
C ILE A 273 33.26 -11.30 9.19
N LYS A 274 32.16 -10.72 9.69
CA LYS A 274 31.30 -11.33 10.72
C LYS A 274 29.95 -11.62 10.14
N VAL A 275 29.52 -12.90 10.10
CA VAL A 275 28.20 -13.28 9.62
C VAL A 275 27.21 -13.37 10.77
N ILE A 276 26.07 -12.73 10.61
CA ILE A 276 24.90 -12.80 11.51
C ILE A 276 23.74 -13.42 10.72
N TYR A 277 23.21 -14.52 11.24
CA TYR A 277 22.14 -15.24 10.57
C TYR A 277 20.77 -14.67 10.96
N LEU A 278 19.91 -14.49 9.94
CA LEU A 278 18.51 -14.10 10.11
C LEU A 278 17.73 -15.19 10.87
N PRO A 279 16.63 -14.86 11.54
CA PRO A 279 15.72 -15.87 12.06
C PRO A 279 15.23 -16.80 10.94
N PRO A 280 14.98 -18.09 11.22
CA PRO A 280 14.44 -19.00 10.21
C PRO A 280 13.11 -18.49 9.64
N TYR A 281 12.86 -18.76 8.37
CA TYR A 281 11.63 -18.39 7.66
C TYR A 281 11.30 -16.87 7.68
N SER A 282 12.34 -16.03 7.62
CA SER A 282 12.20 -14.57 7.71
C SER A 282 12.77 -13.83 6.48
N PRO A 283 12.31 -14.13 5.25
CA PRO A 283 12.79 -13.43 4.04
C PRO A 283 12.45 -11.93 4.06
N ASN A 284 11.37 -11.54 4.77
CA ASN A 284 10.98 -10.15 4.96
C ASN A 284 12.04 -9.30 5.67
N LEU A 285 12.95 -9.92 6.42
CA LEU A 285 14.07 -9.25 7.09
C LEU A 285 15.30 -9.13 6.20
N ASN A 286 15.39 -9.85 5.09
CA ASN A 286 16.52 -9.77 4.18
C ASN A 286 16.34 -8.63 3.18
N LEU A 287 17.04 -7.51 3.40
CA LEU A 287 16.85 -6.30 2.58
C LEU A 287 17.26 -6.51 1.12
N ILE A 288 18.16 -7.43 0.81
CA ILE A 288 18.56 -7.72 -0.58
C ILE A 288 17.40 -8.35 -1.39
N GLU A 289 16.42 -8.98 -0.75
CA GLU A 289 15.22 -9.47 -1.44
C GLU A 289 14.44 -8.32 -2.13
N ARG A 290 14.52 -7.11 -1.57
CA ARG A 290 13.94 -5.92 -2.20
C ARG A 290 14.76 -5.46 -3.41
N LEU A 291 16.09 -5.62 -3.38
CA LEU A 291 16.93 -5.40 -4.55
C LEU A 291 16.55 -6.35 -5.69
N TRP A 292 16.35 -7.64 -5.39
CA TRP A 292 15.88 -8.60 -6.38
C TRP A 292 14.52 -8.26 -6.96
N LYS A 293 13.61 -7.75 -6.11
CA LYS A 293 12.30 -7.27 -6.54
C LYS A 293 12.42 -6.04 -7.45
N PHE A 294 13.30 -5.11 -7.12
CA PHE A 294 13.60 -3.93 -7.92
C PHE A 294 14.19 -4.33 -9.28
N MET A 295 15.22 -5.15 -9.29
CA MET A 295 15.82 -5.68 -10.52
C MET A 295 14.80 -6.36 -11.42
N LYS A 296 13.99 -7.27 -10.87
CA LYS A 296 12.92 -7.95 -11.64
C LYS A 296 11.92 -6.95 -12.22
N LYS A 297 11.54 -5.93 -11.48
CA LYS A 297 10.63 -4.89 -11.94
C LYS A 297 11.25 -4.06 -13.08
N THR A 298 12.51 -3.70 -12.97
CA THR A 298 13.19 -2.81 -13.92
C THR A 298 13.61 -3.54 -15.20
N VAL A 299 14.11 -4.78 -15.08
CA VAL A 299 14.72 -5.50 -16.20
C VAL A 299 13.77 -6.52 -16.83
N ILE A 300 12.98 -7.23 -16.02
CA ILE A 300 12.24 -8.43 -16.50
C ILE A 300 10.75 -8.11 -16.71
N SER A 301 10.14 -7.32 -15.81
CA SER A 301 8.72 -7.01 -15.93
C SER A 301 8.44 -6.17 -17.17
N THR A 302 7.48 -6.62 -17.98
CA THR A 302 7.08 -5.96 -19.23
C THR A 302 8.16 -5.92 -20.34
N HIS A 303 9.26 -6.65 -20.17
CA HIS A 303 10.30 -6.80 -21.20
C HIS A 303 10.31 -8.22 -21.75
N PHE A 304 10.48 -8.33 -23.05
CA PHE A 304 10.69 -9.60 -23.73
C PHE A 304 12.10 -9.62 -24.33
N TYR A 305 12.82 -10.68 -24.04
CA TYR A 305 14.15 -10.91 -24.57
C TYR A 305 14.11 -12.11 -25.50
N PRO A 306 14.31 -11.95 -26.82
CA PRO A 306 14.25 -13.04 -27.79
C PRO A 306 15.21 -14.19 -27.51
N SER A 307 16.40 -13.90 -26.95
CA SER A 307 17.42 -14.89 -26.65
C SER A 307 17.88 -14.81 -25.19
N PHE A 308 18.39 -15.93 -24.67
CA PHE A 308 19.00 -15.97 -23.34
C PHE A 308 20.24 -15.06 -23.22
N SER A 309 20.97 -14.90 -24.32
CA SER A 309 22.12 -13.97 -24.38
C SER A 309 21.69 -12.52 -24.15
N GLU A 310 20.61 -12.07 -24.80
CA GLU A 310 20.07 -10.72 -24.60
C GLU A 310 19.49 -10.54 -23.21
N PHE A 311 18.81 -11.54 -22.66
CA PHE A 311 18.35 -11.55 -21.29
C PHE A 311 19.49 -11.37 -20.29
N LYS A 312 20.59 -12.15 -20.47
CA LYS A 312 21.79 -12.04 -19.66
C LYS A 312 22.44 -10.66 -19.78
N LYS A 313 22.50 -10.12 -21.01
CA LYS A 313 23.02 -8.78 -21.27
C LYS A 313 22.19 -7.70 -20.58
N GLY A 314 20.86 -7.80 -20.61
CA GLY A 314 19.98 -6.86 -19.91
C GLY A 314 20.19 -6.85 -18.40
N ILE A 315 20.35 -8.03 -17.79
CA ILE A 315 20.66 -8.14 -16.36
C ILE A 315 22.05 -7.58 -16.04
N ASN A 316 23.06 -7.87 -16.84
CA ASN A 316 24.39 -7.34 -16.65
C ASN A 316 24.42 -5.81 -16.74
N SER A 317 23.82 -5.24 -17.79
CA SER A 317 23.71 -3.79 -17.96
C SER A 317 23.05 -3.10 -16.77
N PHE A 318 22.04 -3.72 -16.15
CA PHE A 318 21.43 -3.19 -14.93
C PHE A 318 22.42 -3.11 -13.78
N PHE A 319 23.22 -4.16 -13.55
CA PHE A 319 24.23 -4.14 -12.47
C PHE A 319 25.43 -3.27 -12.80
N ASP A 320 25.83 -3.15 -14.06
CA ASP A 320 26.92 -2.28 -14.50
C ASP A 320 26.56 -0.79 -14.31
N SER A 321 25.26 -0.45 -14.41
CA SER A 321 24.73 0.90 -14.19
C SER A 321 24.00 1.04 -12.84
N ILE A 322 24.28 0.18 -11.86
CA ILE A 322 23.53 0.16 -10.58
C ILE A 322 23.63 1.47 -9.80
N ASP A 323 24.72 2.20 -9.98
CA ASP A 323 24.94 3.48 -9.32
C ASP A 323 23.95 4.57 -9.76
N ASP A 324 23.45 4.49 -10.98
CA ASP A 324 22.41 5.39 -11.50
C ASP A 324 21.08 5.23 -10.74
N TYR A 325 20.85 4.07 -10.13
CA TYR A 325 19.64 3.75 -9.37
C TYR A 325 19.75 3.99 -7.86
N LYS A 326 20.82 4.56 -7.36
CA LYS A 326 21.02 4.73 -5.89
C LYS A 326 19.89 5.50 -5.20
N SER A 327 19.32 6.52 -5.87
CA SER A 327 18.19 7.29 -5.33
C SER A 327 16.93 6.45 -5.20
N GLU A 328 16.62 5.69 -6.25
CA GLU A 328 15.46 4.79 -6.30
C GLU A 328 15.63 3.64 -5.30
N LEU A 329 16.83 3.05 -5.21
CA LEU A 329 17.14 1.99 -4.26
C LEU A 329 16.95 2.47 -2.81
N ARG A 330 17.43 3.68 -2.49
CA ARG A 330 17.22 4.29 -1.17
C ARG A 330 15.75 4.42 -0.82
N THR A 331 14.92 4.85 -1.78
CA THR A 331 13.49 5.03 -1.59
C THR A 331 12.75 3.68 -1.55
N PHE A 332 13.09 2.75 -2.45
CA PHE A 332 12.39 1.49 -2.60
C PHE A 332 12.74 0.45 -1.53
N ILE A 333 14.02 0.36 -1.16
CA ILE A 333 14.50 -0.63 -0.19
C ILE A 333 14.46 -0.03 1.21
N GLY A 334 15.08 1.15 1.39
CA GLY A 334 15.25 1.77 2.70
C GLY A 334 16.12 0.92 3.65
N GLN A 335 16.21 1.36 4.89
CA GLN A 335 16.94 0.64 5.95
C GLN A 335 16.00 -0.09 6.93
N LYS A 336 14.68 0.15 6.82
CA LYS A 336 13.69 -0.41 7.74
C LYS A 336 13.37 -1.86 7.41
N LEU A 337 13.50 -2.72 8.40
CA LEU A 337 13.04 -4.10 8.31
C LEU A 337 11.50 -4.14 8.30
N GLN A 338 10.91 -5.05 7.53
CA GLN A 338 9.47 -5.30 7.53
C GLN A 338 9.20 -6.42 8.53
N LEU A 339 8.60 -6.06 9.66
CA LEU A 339 8.14 -7.04 10.65
C LEU A 339 6.69 -7.43 10.33
N PHE A 340 6.34 -8.66 10.68
CA PHE A 340 4.95 -9.08 10.75
C PHE A 340 4.42 -8.66 12.12
N ASP A 341 3.36 -7.86 12.15
CA ASP A 341 2.69 -7.49 13.39
C ASP A 341 1.71 -8.59 13.85
N GLU A 342 1.32 -8.54 15.11
CA GLU A 342 0.35 -9.49 15.67
C GLU A 342 -1.01 -9.42 14.98
N GLN A 343 -1.41 -8.26 14.43
CA GLN A 343 -2.64 -8.10 13.67
C GLN A 343 -2.58 -8.84 12.34
N SER A 344 -1.43 -8.86 11.67
CA SER A 344 -1.21 -9.64 10.45
C SER A 344 -1.32 -11.15 10.71
N LEU A 345 -0.97 -11.61 11.91
CA LEU A 345 -1.10 -13.01 12.31
C LEU A 345 -2.51 -13.37 12.77
N ALA A 346 -3.22 -12.48 13.44
CA ALA A 346 -4.61 -12.70 13.88
C ALA A 346 -5.58 -12.81 12.69
N SER A 347 -5.16 -12.44 11.46
CA SER A 347 -5.93 -12.57 10.22
C SER A 347 -5.73 -13.90 9.47
N LEU A 348 -4.94 -14.83 10.03
CA LEU A 348 -4.72 -16.18 9.47
C LEU A 348 -5.86 -17.13 9.83
#